data_410b570802dba55ce1f012ec3da45e2f
#
_entry.id   410b570802dba55ce1f012ec3da45e2f
#
_cell.length_a   1.000
_cell.length_b   1.000
_cell.length_c   1.000
_cell.angle_alpha   90.00
_cell.angle_beta   90.00
_cell.angle_gamma   90.00
#
_symmetry.space_group_name_H-M   'P 1'
#
loop_
_entity.id
_entity.type
_entity.pdbx_description
1 polymer ?
#
loop_
_entity_poly.entity_id
_entity_poly.type
_entity_poly.pdbx_seq_one_letter_code
_entity_poly.pdbx_strand_id
1 'polypeptide(L)'
;MANFEGVEMNFNERLKYLRCAKIPTITQKDLANALGITQRKVSFMETGTTEPSLSDIKALCNYFNVSADYLLGLPKNMNYPE
;
A
#
# COMPACT_ATOMS: atom_id res chain seq x y z
N MET A 1 -2.90 16.76 -16.78
CA MET A 1 -2.75 16.26 -15.46
C MET A 1 -1.47 15.52 -15.35
N ALA A 2 -0.93 15.63 -14.23
CA ALA A 2 0.16 14.76 -13.99
C ALA A 2 -0.40 13.39 -14.08
N ASN A 3 -0.01 12.66 -15.04
CA ASN A 3 -0.40 11.29 -15.02
C ASN A 3 0.49 10.61 -13.99
N PHE A 4 0.00 9.53 -13.46
CA PHE A 4 0.72 8.84 -12.44
C PHE A 4 2.01 8.20 -12.92
N GLU A 5 2.16 8.12 -14.22
CA GLU A 5 3.38 7.58 -14.78
C GLU A 5 4.56 8.50 -14.56
N GLY A 6 4.28 9.80 -14.45
CA GLY A 6 5.32 10.77 -14.19
C GLY A 6 5.52 11.08 -12.73
N VAL A 7 4.73 10.47 -11.86
CA VAL A 7 4.80 10.72 -10.43
C VAL A 7 5.16 9.44 -9.73
N GLU A 8 6.32 9.43 -9.11
CA GLU A 8 6.72 8.26 -8.34
C GLU A 8 6.10 8.34 -6.98
N MET A 9 5.30 7.35 -6.67
CA MET A 9 4.73 7.20 -5.34
C MET A 9 5.48 6.12 -4.62
N ASN A 10 5.93 6.41 -3.42
CA ASN A 10 6.53 5.40 -2.58
C ASN A 10 5.44 4.58 -1.89
N PHE A 11 5.86 3.61 -1.07
CA PHE A 11 4.93 2.71 -0.43
C PHE A 11 3.85 3.46 0.38
N ASN A 12 4.27 4.41 1.21
CA ASN A 12 3.31 5.07 2.09
C ASN A 12 2.26 5.85 1.31
N GLU A 13 2.66 6.48 0.22
CA GLU A 13 1.73 7.22 -0.61
C GLU A 13 0.78 6.29 -1.36
N ARG A 14 1.30 5.17 -1.85
CA ARG A 14 0.45 4.19 -2.55
C ARG A 14 -0.55 3.56 -1.61
N LEU A 15 -0.13 3.26 -0.38
CA LEU A 15 -1.05 2.69 0.59
C LEU A 15 -2.22 3.62 0.84
N LYS A 16 -1.93 4.89 1.07
CA LYS A 16 -3.00 5.86 1.30
C LYS A 16 -3.88 6.00 0.07
N TYR A 17 -3.28 6.02 -1.11
CA TYR A 17 -4.03 6.11 -2.36
C TYR A 17 -4.98 4.92 -2.50
N LEU A 18 -4.49 3.71 -2.27
CA LEU A 18 -5.31 2.52 -2.41
C LEU A 18 -6.48 2.52 -1.44
N ARG A 19 -6.21 2.93 -0.19
CA ARG A 19 -7.27 2.98 0.81
C ARG A 19 -8.35 3.98 0.42
N CYS A 20 -7.94 5.17 -0.01
CA CYS A 20 -8.88 6.23 -0.37
C CYS A 20 -9.60 5.95 -1.68
N ALA A 21 -9.05 5.11 -2.54
CA ALA A 21 -9.65 4.78 -3.83
C ALA A 21 -10.73 3.69 -3.73
N LYS A 22 -10.85 3.03 -2.58
CA LYS A 22 -11.91 2.06 -2.38
C LYS A 22 -13.28 2.75 -2.47
N ILE A 23 -14.26 2.03 -3.01
CA ILE A 23 -15.62 2.54 -3.12
C ILE A 23 -16.54 1.55 -2.41
N PRO A 24 -17.12 1.97 -1.27
CA PRO A 24 -16.92 3.25 -0.59
C PRO A 24 -15.52 3.35 0.03
N THR A 25 -15.05 4.57 0.20
CA THR A 25 -13.75 4.82 0.83
C THR A 25 -13.76 4.26 2.24
N ILE A 26 -12.67 3.61 2.61
CA ILE A 26 -12.53 3.05 3.96
C ILE A 26 -11.59 3.92 4.78
N THR A 27 -11.81 3.89 6.09
CA THR A 27 -10.96 4.65 7.02
C THR A 27 -9.73 3.84 7.37
N GLN A 28 -8.75 4.50 8.01
CA GLN A 28 -7.60 3.78 8.54
C GLN A 28 -8.02 2.72 9.54
N LYS A 29 -9.05 3.02 10.33
CA LYS A 29 -9.56 2.05 11.31
C LYS A 29 -10.18 0.84 10.62
N ASP A 30 -10.92 1.07 9.54
CA ASP A 30 -11.51 -0.04 8.79
C ASP A 30 -10.42 -0.95 8.23
N LEU A 31 -9.38 -0.35 7.67
CA LEU A 31 -8.27 -1.13 7.12
C LEU A 31 -7.56 -1.89 8.23
N ALA A 32 -7.32 -1.24 9.36
CA ALA A 32 -6.67 -1.87 10.49
C ALA A 32 -7.46 -3.09 10.96
N ASN A 33 -8.77 -2.94 11.07
CA ASN A 33 -9.63 -4.06 11.48
C ASN A 33 -9.56 -5.20 10.48
N ALA A 34 -9.56 -4.89 9.19
CA ALA A 34 -9.51 -5.91 8.15
C ALA A 34 -8.20 -6.68 8.16
N LEU A 35 -7.11 -6.02 8.52
CA LEU A 35 -5.78 -6.64 8.52
C LEU A 35 -5.39 -7.21 9.88
N GLY A 36 -6.18 -6.95 10.92
CA GLY A 36 -5.85 -7.43 12.26
C GLY A 36 -4.69 -6.68 12.90
N ILE A 37 -4.52 -5.42 12.55
CA ILE A 37 -3.47 -4.57 13.12
C ILE A 37 -4.12 -3.33 13.72
N THR A 38 -3.31 -2.47 14.35
CA THR A 38 -3.84 -1.26 14.97
C THR A 38 -3.99 -0.14 13.94
N GLN A 39 -4.91 0.77 14.22
CA GLN A 39 -5.05 1.96 13.40
C GLN A 39 -3.76 2.78 13.41
N ARG A 40 -3.10 2.82 14.56
CA ARG A 40 -1.84 3.55 14.70
C ARG A 40 -0.80 3.03 13.74
N LYS A 41 -0.73 1.70 13.57
CA LYS A 41 0.21 1.11 12.63
C LYS A 41 -0.12 1.49 11.19
N VAL A 42 -1.40 1.50 10.83
CA VAL A 42 -1.81 1.96 9.51
C VAL A 42 -1.39 3.41 9.30
N SER A 43 -1.67 4.25 10.28
CA SER A 43 -1.30 5.67 10.19
C SER A 43 0.20 5.84 10.02
N PHE A 44 1.00 5.12 10.77
CA PHE A 44 2.46 5.21 10.69
C PHE A 44 2.97 4.73 9.34
N MET A 45 2.37 3.70 8.78
CA MET A 45 2.76 3.24 7.45
C MET A 45 2.39 4.25 6.37
N GLU A 46 1.26 4.94 6.52
CA GLU A 46 0.85 5.94 5.53
C GLU A 46 1.66 7.22 5.60
N THR A 47 2.24 7.53 6.74
CA THR A 47 3.08 8.72 6.89
C THR A 47 4.55 8.43 6.69
N GLY A 48 4.92 7.16 6.53
CA GLY A 48 6.33 6.78 6.38
C GLY A 48 7.07 6.72 7.70
N THR A 49 6.37 6.80 8.83
CA THR A 49 7.00 6.74 10.15
C THR A 49 7.52 5.33 10.45
N THR A 50 6.83 4.32 9.94
CA THR A 50 7.20 2.91 10.14
C THR A 50 7.16 2.21 8.80
N GLU A 51 8.15 1.35 8.57
CA GLU A 51 8.14 0.52 7.38
C GLU A 51 7.32 -0.74 7.62
N PRO A 52 6.67 -1.25 6.57
CA PRO A 52 5.87 -2.47 6.71
C PRO A 52 6.76 -3.70 6.86
N SER A 53 6.27 -4.66 7.63
CA SER A 53 6.92 -5.97 7.68
C SER A 53 6.52 -6.78 6.44
N LEU A 54 7.18 -7.92 6.24
CA LEU A 54 6.78 -8.81 5.14
C LEU A 54 5.35 -9.27 5.29
N SER A 55 4.92 -9.54 6.53
CA SER A 55 3.52 -9.90 6.79
C SER A 55 2.57 -8.80 6.39
N ASP A 56 2.94 -7.56 6.69
CA ASP A 56 2.11 -6.41 6.31
C ASP A 56 1.98 -6.32 4.80
N ILE A 57 3.09 -6.49 4.08
CA ILE A 57 3.08 -6.41 2.62
C ILE A 57 2.16 -7.48 2.04
N LYS A 58 2.27 -8.71 2.52
CA LYS A 58 1.43 -9.79 2.02
C LYS A 58 -0.04 -9.52 2.29
N ALA A 59 -0.36 -9.07 3.49
CA ALA A 59 -1.75 -8.79 3.86
C ALA A 59 -2.33 -7.66 3.01
N LEU A 60 -1.55 -6.62 2.78
CA LEU A 60 -2.00 -5.49 1.97
C LEU A 60 -2.21 -5.88 0.52
N CYS A 61 -1.28 -6.67 -0.03
CA CYS A 61 -1.41 -7.13 -1.41
C CYS A 61 -2.67 -7.98 -1.59
N ASN A 62 -2.94 -8.86 -0.63
CA ASN A 62 -4.13 -9.69 -0.70
C ASN A 62 -5.40 -8.87 -0.54
N TYR A 63 -5.39 -7.92 0.39
CA TYR A 63 -6.57 -7.12 0.66
C TYR A 63 -6.93 -6.24 -0.53
N PHE A 64 -5.94 -5.57 -1.13
CA PHE A 64 -6.18 -4.67 -2.24
C PHE A 64 -6.08 -5.36 -3.61
N ASN A 65 -5.68 -6.63 -3.62
CA ASN A 65 -5.52 -7.39 -4.85
C ASN A 65 -4.54 -6.72 -5.81
N VAL A 66 -3.38 -6.36 -5.27
CA VAL A 66 -2.30 -5.75 -6.05
C VAL A 66 -1.02 -6.52 -5.80
N SER A 67 -0.07 -6.40 -6.73
CA SER A 67 1.21 -7.05 -6.56
C SER A 67 2.08 -6.28 -5.59
N ALA A 68 3.06 -6.98 -4.99
CA ALA A 68 4.03 -6.31 -4.14
C ALA A 68 4.86 -5.31 -4.92
N ASP A 69 5.16 -5.61 -6.18
CA ASP A 69 5.90 -4.68 -7.02
C ASP A 69 5.16 -3.34 -7.11
N TYR A 70 3.86 -3.41 -7.36
CA TYR A 70 3.06 -2.19 -7.44
C TYR A 70 3.05 -1.47 -6.10
N LEU A 71 2.79 -2.21 -5.04
CA LEU A 71 2.67 -1.61 -3.70
C LEU A 71 3.96 -0.93 -3.27
N LEU A 72 5.10 -1.54 -3.60
CA LEU A 72 6.40 -1.02 -3.21
C LEU A 72 6.95 -0.01 -4.20
N GLY A 73 6.29 0.19 -5.32
CA GLY A 73 6.73 1.16 -6.31
C GLY A 73 7.90 0.70 -7.15
N LEU A 74 8.05 -0.61 -7.32
CA LEU A 74 9.15 -1.16 -8.11
C LEU A 74 8.82 -1.10 -9.59
N PRO A 75 9.84 -1.00 -10.46
CA PRO A 75 9.59 -0.95 -11.90
C PRO A 75 8.95 -2.22 -12.42
N LYS A 76 8.08 -2.07 -13.40
CA LYS A 76 7.38 -3.20 -13.99
C LYS A 76 8.30 -4.13 -14.78
N ASN A 77 9.43 -3.61 -15.21
CA ASN A 77 10.30 -4.36 -16.11
C ASN A 77 11.36 -5.18 -15.39
N MET A 78 11.22 -5.34 -14.09
CA MET A 78 12.13 -6.21 -13.35
C MET A 78 11.70 -7.65 -13.59
N ASN A 79 12.68 -8.50 -13.85
CA ASN A 79 12.44 -9.90 -14.15
C ASN A 79 12.75 -10.78 -12.97
N TYR A 80 12.07 -11.92 -12.91
CA TYR A 80 12.48 -12.96 -11.99
C TYR A 80 13.75 -13.62 -12.53
N PRO A 81 14.72 -13.87 -11.65
CA PRO A 81 15.87 -14.67 -12.09
C PRO A 81 15.42 -16.11 -12.33
N GLU A 82 16.05 -16.72 -13.27
CA GLU A 82 15.73 -18.10 -13.63
C GLU A 82 16.36 -19.10 -12.68
#